data_5dc55308c3a02f1eb7c28aa981a1587b
#
_entry.id   5dc55308c3a02f1eb7c28aa981a1587b
#
_cell.length_a   1.000
_cell.length_b   1.000
_cell.length_c   1.000
_cell.angle_alpha   90.00
_cell.angle_beta   90.00
_cell.angle_gamma   90.00
#
_symmetry.space_group_name_H-M   'P 1'
#
loop_
_entity.id
_entity.type
_entity.pdbx_description
1 polymer ?
#
loop_
_entity_poly.entity_id
_entity_poly.type
_entity_poly.pdbx_seq_one_letter_code
_entity_poly.pdbx_strand_id
1 'polypeptide(L)'
;AIVGGLYAIGYDAADIDSLYRNQNWLFLLSDQVKRESETFLSKEEREKYIVHIPLSKERKVSLPTGYVKGQNIFNLFSKLTVGYHQVDDFSNLPIPYRCVAVDLVEGKEVVFSSGSLPLAMRASMSIPGVFAPVEWKGKMLVDGGALNNLPVDVAKEMGADVIICVDLS
;
A
#
# COMPACT_ATOMS: atom_id res chain seq x y z
N ALA A 1 8.39 -0.93 4.06
CA ALA A 1 7.16 -1.42 4.72
C ALA A 1 6.79 -2.84 4.28
N ILE A 2 6.75 -3.13 2.96
CA ILE A 2 6.24 -4.42 2.44
C ILE A 2 7.08 -5.60 2.93
N VAL A 3 8.41 -5.55 2.72
CA VAL A 3 9.33 -6.62 3.15
C VAL A 3 9.23 -6.84 4.66
N GLY A 4 9.26 -5.77 5.46
CA GLY A 4 9.15 -5.86 6.92
C GLY A 4 7.80 -6.43 7.37
N GLY A 5 6.68 -6.04 6.73
CA GLY A 5 5.36 -6.57 7.05
C GLY A 5 5.22 -8.07 6.74
N LEU A 6 5.75 -8.53 5.61
CA LEU A 6 5.76 -9.95 5.26
C LEU A 6 6.69 -10.75 6.19
N TYR A 7 7.87 -10.23 6.49
CA TYR A 7 8.80 -10.84 7.43
C TYR A 7 8.19 -10.94 8.84
N ALA A 8 7.48 -9.91 9.27
CA ALA A 8 6.82 -9.88 10.59
C ALA A 8 5.77 -10.99 10.79
N ILE A 9 5.17 -11.47 9.71
CA ILE A 9 4.18 -12.56 9.74
C ILE A 9 4.75 -13.92 9.39
N GLY A 10 6.09 -14.05 9.24
CA GLY A 10 6.79 -15.32 9.14
C GLY A 10 7.28 -15.70 7.74
N TYR A 11 7.18 -14.82 6.73
CA TYR A 11 7.85 -15.06 5.46
C TYR A 11 9.36 -14.91 5.63
N ASP A 12 10.13 -15.88 5.19
CA ASP A 12 11.59 -15.78 5.19
C ASP A 12 12.11 -15.03 3.95
N ALA A 13 13.41 -14.79 3.89
CA ALA A 13 14.02 -14.05 2.80
C ALA A 13 13.89 -14.76 1.44
N ALA A 14 13.90 -16.10 1.42
CA ALA A 14 13.74 -16.90 0.21
C ALA A 14 12.29 -16.86 -0.30
N ASP A 15 11.34 -16.93 0.61
CA ASP A 15 9.90 -16.77 0.30
C ASP A 15 9.62 -15.40 -0.32
N ILE A 16 10.17 -14.34 0.28
CA ILE A 16 10.00 -12.97 -0.19
C ILE A 16 10.65 -12.79 -1.57
N ASP A 17 11.88 -13.28 -1.78
CA ASP A 17 12.56 -13.21 -3.08
C ASP A 17 11.73 -13.97 -4.16
N SER A 18 11.29 -15.18 -3.85
CA SER A 18 10.46 -15.98 -4.74
C SER A 18 9.15 -15.27 -5.09
N LEU A 19 8.49 -14.68 -4.09
CA LEU A 19 7.27 -13.93 -4.27
C LEU A 19 7.49 -12.75 -5.22
N TYR A 20 8.57 -11.98 -5.01
CA TYR A 20 8.89 -10.82 -5.87
C TYR A 20 9.20 -11.23 -7.32
N ARG A 21 9.94 -12.31 -7.54
CA ARG A 21 10.30 -12.79 -8.89
C ARG A 21 9.10 -13.34 -9.67
N ASN A 22 8.13 -13.94 -8.98
CA ASN A 22 7.01 -14.64 -9.61
C ASN A 22 5.78 -13.73 -9.83
N GLN A 23 5.81 -12.45 -9.44
CA GLN A 23 4.68 -11.54 -9.63
C GLN A 23 4.74 -10.83 -10.99
N ASN A 24 3.57 -10.62 -11.57
CA ASN A 24 3.42 -9.71 -12.71
C ASN A 24 3.27 -8.27 -12.19
N TRP A 25 4.41 -7.60 -11.99
CA TRP A 25 4.45 -6.25 -11.45
C TRP A 25 3.73 -5.23 -12.31
N LEU A 26 3.78 -5.36 -13.65
CA LEU A 26 3.07 -4.45 -14.55
C LEU A 26 1.56 -4.50 -14.31
N PHE A 27 1.03 -5.69 -14.06
CA PHE A 27 -0.38 -5.85 -13.72
C PHE A 27 -0.69 -5.32 -12.30
N LEU A 28 0.14 -5.67 -11.31
CA LEU A 28 -0.06 -5.27 -9.91
C LEU A 28 0.03 -3.75 -9.70
N LEU A 29 0.95 -3.10 -10.43
CA LEU A 29 1.15 -1.65 -10.40
C LEU A 29 0.25 -0.91 -11.40
N SER A 30 -0.78 -1.55 -11.91
CA SER A 30 -1.79 -0.96 -12.79
C SER A 30 -3.18 -1.10 -12.18
N ASP A 31 -4.13 -0.33 -12.69
CA ASP A 31 -5.54 -0.46 -12.34
C ASP A 31 -6.29 -1.41 -13.29
N GLN A 32 -5.56 -2.27 -14.01
CA GLN A 32 -6.17 -3.22 -14.92
C GLN A 32 -6.96 -4.28 -14.16
N VAL A 33 -8.17 -4.54 -14.60
CA VAL A 33 -8.99 -5.65 -14.11
C VAL A 33 -8.75 -6.85 -15.02
N LYS A 34 -8.63 -8.05 -14.44
CA LYS A 34 -8.56 -9.27 -15.24
C LYS A 34 -9.85 -9.41 -16.05
N ARG A 35 -9.71 -9.62 -17.37
CA ARG A 35 -10.85 -9.75 -18.30
C ARG A 35 -11.87 -10.80 -17.87
N GLU A 36 -11.42 -11.83 -17.17
CA GLU A 36 -12.28 -12.89 -16.60
C GLU A 36 -13.20 -12.40 -15.47
N SER A 37 -12.79 -11.34 -14.77
CA SER A 37 -13.52 -10.77 -13.64
C SER A 37 -14.44 -9.60 -14.03
N GLU A 38 -14.42 -9.18 -15.29
CA GLU A 38 -15.28 -8.11 -15.80
C GLU A 38 -16.65 -8.65 -16.20
N THR A 39 -17.71 -7.91 -15.87
CA THR A 39 -19.07 -8.22 -16.35
C THR A 39 -19.15 -7.95 -17.86
N PHE A 40 -20.10 -8.61 -18.54
CA PHE A 40 -20.32 -8.40 -19.98
C PHE A 40 -20.56 -6.93 -20.33
N LEU A 41 -21.37 -6.23 -19.56
CA LEU A 41 -21.68 -4.82 -19.77
C LEU A 41 -20.45 -3.91 -19.63
N SER A 42 -19.60 -4.16 -18.63
CA SER A 42 -18.37 -3.38 -18.43
C SER A 42 -17.34 -3.60 -19.56
N LYS A 43 -17.32 -4.81 -20.15
CA LYS A 43 -16.49 -5.11 -21.33
C LYS A 43 -16.95 -4.32 -22.55
N GLU A 44 -18.26 -4.30 -22.81
CA GLU A 44 -18.85 -3.57 -23.94
C GLU A 44 -18.63 -2.06 -23.82
N GLU A 45 -18.81 -1.48 -22.64
CA GLU A 45 -18.56 -0.04 -22.41
C GLU A 45 -17.10 0.34 -22.61
N ARG A 46 -16.17 -0.50 -22.14
CA ARG A 46 -14.73 -0.25 -22.27
C ARG A 46 -14.22 -0.35 -23.69
N GLU A 47 -14.77 -1.25 -24.50
CA GLU A 47 -14.42 -1.39 -25.92
C GLU A 47 -15.01 -0.26 -26.78
N LYS A 48 -16.05 0.43 -26.29
CA LYS A 48 -16.78 1.46 -27.01
C LYS A 48 -16.11 2.84 -26.95
N TYR A 49 -15.30 3.12 -25.93
CA TYR A 49 -14.67 4.42 -25.73
C TYR A 49 -13.17 4.31 -25.49
N ILE A 50 -12.39 5.02 -26.31
CA ILE A 50 -10.92 5.08 -26.20
C ILE A 50 -10.48 5.95 -25.01
N VAL A 51 -11.32 6.92 -24.61
CA VAL A 51 -11.06 7.84 -23.49
C VAL A 51 -12.32 8.00 -22.66
N HIS A 52 -12.24 7.64 -21.38
CA HIS A 52 -13.28 7.92 -20.38
C HIS A 52 -12.93 9.21 -19.63
N ILE A 53 -13.69 10.26 -19.85
CA ILE A 53 -13.62 11.50 -19.07
C ILE A 53 -14.78 11.47 -18.07
N PRO A 54 -14.57 11.22 -16.77
CA PRO A 54 -15.63 11.26 -15.79
C PRO A 54 -16.11 12.70 -15.60
N LEU A 55 -17.35 12.97 -16.00
CA LEU A 55 -18.02 14.23 -15.71
C LEU A 55 -18.69 14.13 -14.34
N SER A 56 -18.17 14.86 -13.36
CA SER A 56 -18.85 15.03 -12.08
C SER A 56 -20.17 15.80 -12.26
N LYS A 57 -21.20 15.51 -11.43
CA LYS A 57 -22.47 16.24 -11.41
C LYS A 57 -22.32 17.77 -11.25
N GLU A 58 -21.19 18.24 -10.76
CA GLU A 58 -20.86 19.66 -10.58
C GLU A 58 -20.18 20.31 -11.81
N ARG A 59 -20.18 19.68 -12.98
CA ARG A 59 -19.53 20.17 -14.23
C ARG A 59 -18.03 20.50 -14.10
N LYS A 60 -17.36 20.01 -13.06
CA LYS A 60 -15.89 20.08 -12.99
C LYS A 60 -15.32 18.89 -13.74
N VAL A 61 -14.60 19.15 -14.83
CA VAL A 61 -13.78 18.16 -15.52
C VAL A 61 -12.68 17.78 -14.54
N SER A 62 -12.84 16.65 -13.85
CA SER A 62 -11.71 16.07 -13.13
C SER A 62 -10.82 15.42 -14.19
N LEU A 63 -9.68 16.07 -14.46
CA LEU A 63 -8.62 15.42 -15.22
C LEU A 63 -8.32 14.07 -14.54
N PRO A 64 -8.18 12.97 -15.30
CA PRO A 64 -7.71 11.74 -14.70
C PRO A 64 -6.35 12.05 -14.09
N THR A 65 -6.30 12.16 -12.78
CA THR A 65 -5.04 12.17 -12.05
C THR A 65 -4.37 10.86 -12.40
N GLY A 66 -3.20 10.90 -13.01
CA GLY A 66 -2.47 9.72 -13.48
C GLY A 66 -1.98 8.80 -12.37
N TYR A 67 -2.74 8.75 -11.27
CA TYR A 67 -2.43 7.96 -10.09
C TYR A 67 -3.07 6.56 -10.21
N VAL A 68 -2.23 5.56 -10.09
CA VAL A 68 -2.68 4.17 -9.94
C VAL A 68 -3.39 4.04 -8.60
N LYS A 69 -4.65 3.57 -8.59
CA LYS A 69 -5.42 3.33 -7.36
C LYS A 69 -4.77 2.24 -6.49
N GLY A 70 -4.07 1.29 -7.13
CA GLY A 70 -3.31 0.24 -6.46
C GLY A 70 -4.19 -0.85 -5.83
N GLN A 71 -5.39 -1.06 -6.36
CA GLN A 71 -6.30 -2.09 -5.86
C GLN A 71 -5.72 -3.50 -6.04
N ASN A 72 -5.01 -3.75 -7.14
CA ASN A 72 -4.42 -5.06 -7.41
C ASN A 72 -3.35 -5.41 -6.39
N ILE A 73 -2.51 -4.44 -6.01
CA ILE A 73 -1.47 -4.66 -5.01
C ILE A 73 -2.07 -4.77 -3.60
N PHE A 74 -3.13 -4.01 -3.30
CA PHE A 74 -3.86 -4.16 -2.04
C PHE A 74 -4.49 -5.55 -1.90
N ASN A 75 -5.07 -6.09 -2.98
CA ASN A 75 -5.62 -7.44 -3.01
C ASN A 75 -4.52 -8.50 -2.79
N LEU A 76 -3.33 -8.29 -3.38
CA LEU A 76 -2.18 -9.16 -3.12
C LEU A 76 -1.81 -9.14 -1.63
N PHE A 77 -1.64 -7.97 -1.03
CA PHE A 77 -1.32 -7.85 0.40
C PHE A 77 -2.38 -8.49 1.28
N SER A 78 -3.66 -8.25 0.99
CA SER A 78 -4.77 -8.87 1.72
C SER A 78 -4.72 -10.40 1.66
N LYS A 79 -4.37 -10.97 0.51
CA LYS A 79 -4.19 -12.42 0.34
C LYS A 79 -2.99 -12.95 1.12
N LEU A 80 -1.85 -12.25 1.09
CA LEU A 80 -0.64 -12.68 1.76
C LEU A 80 -0.75 -12.58 3.28
N THR A 81 -1.58 -11.67 3.80
CA THR A 81 -1.76 -11.43 5.23
C THR A 81 -3.04 -12.04 5.79
N VAL A 82 -3.73 -12.92 5.03
CA VAL A 82 -5.06 -13.43 5.40
C VAL A 82 -5.08 -14.10 6.78
N GLY A 83 -4.02 -14.81 7.17
CA GLY A 83 -3.90 -15.46 8.48
C GLY A 83 -3.83 -14.52 9.67
N TYR A 84 -3.59 -13.24 9.43
CA TYR A 84 -3.36 -12.21 10.47
C TYR A 84 -4.41 -11.09 10.45
N HIS A 85 -5.52 -11.25 9.74
CA HIS A 85 -6.58 -10.22 9.66
C HIS A 85 -7.25 -9.92 11.00
N GLN A 86 -7.17 -10.84 11.97
CA GLN A 86 -7.74 -10.66 13.30
C GLN A 86 -6.74 -10.04 14.30
N VAL A 87 -5.47 -9.90 13.91
CA VAL A 87 -4.44 -9.28 14.75
C VAL A 87 -4.49 -7.78 14.55
N ASP A 88 -5.11 -7.08 15.49
CA ASP A 88 -5.25 -5.63 15.41
C ASP A 88 -3.96 -4.90 15.84
N ASP A 89 -3.30 -5.34 16.91
CA ASP A 89 -2.04 -4.76 17.38
C ASP A 89 -0.84 -5.48 16.75
N PHE A 90 -0.06 -4.74 15.97
CA PHE A 90 1.12 -5.26 15.27
C PHE A 90 2.28 -5.66 16.20
N SER A 91 2.20 -5.33 17.48
CA SER A 91 3.12 -5.84 18.50
C SER A 91 2.87 -7.33 18.80
N ASN A 92 1.69 -7.86 18.48
CA ASN A 92 1.28 -9.25 18.65
C ASN A 92 1.56 -10.13 17.42
N LEU A 93 2.15 -9.57 16.37
CA LEU A 93 2.66 -10.35 15.25
C LEU A 93 3.85 -11.21 15.70
N PRO A 94 4.19 -12.31 15.01
CA PRO A 94 5.37 -13.13 15.34
C PRO A 94 6.64 -12.33 15.53
N ILE A 95 6.82 -11.24 14.77
CA ILE A 95 7.84 -10.23 14.99
C ILE A 95 7.12 -8.88 15.08
N PRO A 96 7.31 -8.10 16.17
CA PRO A 96 6.71 -6.78 16.32
C PRO A 96 7.01 -5.88 15.12
N TYR A 97 5.99 -5.21 14.61
CA TYR A 97 6.08 -4.45 13.38
C TYR A 97 5.52 -3.03 13.53
N ARG A 98 6.16 -2.09 12.87
CA ARG A 98 5.67 -0.72 12.64
C ARG A 98 5.95 -0.34 11.19
N CYS A 99 5.12 0.49 10.62
CA CYS A 99 5.44 1.18 9.37
C CYS A 99 4.93 2.62 9.41
N VAL A 100 5.53 3.43 8.55
CA VAL A 100 5.34 4.87 8.55
C VAL A 100 4.63 5.29 7.28
N ALA A 101 3.69 6.21 7.41
CA ALA A 101 3.07 6.93 6.32
C ALA A 101 3.07 8.43 6.66
N VAL A 102 2.70 9.26 5.71
CA VAL A 102 2.57 10.72 5.90
C VAL A 102 1.13 11.13 5.62
N ASP A 103 0.54 11.88 6.53
CA ASP A 103 -0.72 12.57 6.29
C ASP A 103 -0.45 13.77 5.38
N LEU A 104 -0.95 13.69 4.15
CA LEU A 104 -0.74 14.74 3.13
C LEU A 104 -1.39 16.07 3.51
N VAL A 105 -2.48 16.04 4.29
CA VAL A 105 -3.22 17.25 4.68
C VAL A 105 -2.54 17.97 5.83
N GLU A 106 -2.13 17.23 6.88
CA GLU A 106 -1.47 17.80 8.04
C GLU A 106 0.06 17.95 7.87
N GLY A 107 0.65 17.24 6.89
CA GLY A 107 2.11 17.18 6.72
C GLY A 107 2.82 16.49 7.89
N LYS A 108 2.15 15.54 8.54
CA LYS A 108 2.67 14.84 9.72
C LYS A 108 2.87 13.37 9.45
N GLU A 109 3.84 12.81 10.13
CA GLU A 109 4.08 11.39 10.19
C GLU A 109 2.92 10.65 10.88
N VAL A 110 2.58 9.49 10.34
CA VAL A 110 1.61 8.55 10.91
C VAL A 110 2.29 7.20 11.06
N VAL A 111 2.55 6.78 12.28
CA VAL A 111 3.11 5.47 12.59
C VAL A 111 1.98 4.47 12.76
N PHE A 112 1.93 3.49 11.88
CA PHE A 112 1.01 2.36 12.00
C PHE A 112 1.55 1.34 13.01
N SER A 113 0.81 1.13 14.07
CA SER A 113 1.06 0.14 15.12
C SER A 113 -0.08 -0.85 15.25
N SER A 114 -1.21 -0.59 14.61
CA SER A 114 -2.44 -1.37 14.73
C SER A 114 -3.35 -1.22 13.52
N GLY A 115 -4.37 -2.07 13.44
CA GLY A 115 -5.40 -2.04 12.42
C GLY A 115 -5.12 -3.02 11.26
N SER A 116 -5.53 -2.67 10.07
CA SER A 116 -5.37 -3.54 8.90
C SER A 116 -3.94 -3.52 8.38
N LEU A 117 -3.21 -4.64 8.54
CA LEU A 117 -1.84 -4.79 8.06
C LEU A 117 -1.71 -4.52 6.55
N PRO A 118 -2.55 -5.08 5.65
CA PRO A 118 -2.47 -4.77 4.22
C PRO A 118 -2.72 -3.30 3.91
N LEU A 119 -3.58 -2.62 4.67
CA LEU A 119 -3.82 -1.18 4.50
C LEU A 119 -2.60 -0.37 4.94
N ALA A 120 -1.99 -0.69 6.07
CA ALA A 120 -0.78 -0.05 6.56
C ALA A 120 0.38 -0.19 5.55
N MET A 121 0.60 -1.41 5.02
CA MET A 121 1.59 -1.66 3.96
C MET A 121 1.28 -0.86 2.69
N ARG A 122 -0.01 -0.80 2.28
CA ARG A 122 -0.43 -0.05 1.09
C ARG A 122 -0.25 1.46 1.27
N ALA A 123 -0.58 2.01 2.43
CA ALA A 123 -0.38 3.42 2.73
C ALA A 123 1.10 3.80 2.71
N SER A 124 1.93 3.01 3.37
CA SER A 124 3.39 3.24 3.48
C SER A 124 4.16 3.08 2.16
N MET A 125 3.54 2.56 1.10
CA MET A 125 4.13 2.47 -0.24
C MET A 125 3.49 3.45 -1.25
N SER A 126 2.59 4.31 -0.82
CA SER A 126 1.85 5.22 -1.69
C SER A 126 2.71 6.39 -2.14
N ILE A 127 3.70 6.13 -3.01
CA ILE A 127 4.61 7.15 -3.54
C ILE A 127 3.80 8.24 -4.25
N PRO A 128 3.90 9.52 -3.80
CA PRO A 128 3.22 10.62 -4.45
C PRO A 128 3.57 10.72 -5.94
N GLY A 129 2.59 10.96 -6.79
CA GLY A 129 2.78 11.01 -8.25
C GLY A 129 2.69 9.64 -8.95
N VAL A 130 2.82 8.52 -8.23
CA VAL A 130 2.66 7.16 -8.76
C VAL A 130 1.35 6.56 -8.31
N PHE A 131 1.11 6.53 -7.00
CA PHE A 131 -0.09 5.97 -6.40
C PHE A 131 -1.04 7.04 -5.87
N ALA A 132 -2.33 6.73 -5.96
CA ALA A 132 -3.33 7.51 -5.24
C ALA A 132 -3.10 7.38 -3.72
N PRO A 133 -3.26 8.50 -2.97
CA PRO A 133 -3.23 8.46 -1.52
C PRO A 133 -4.26 7.47 -0.96
N VAL A 134 -3.95 6.90 0.20
CA VAL A 134 -4.87 6.01 0.92
C VAL A 134 -5.68 6.82 1.91
N GLU A 135 -7.01 6.79 1.77
CA GLU A 135 -7.90 7.39 2.76
C GLU A 135 -8.04 6.47 3.97
N TRP A 136 -7.74 6.99 5.16
CA TRP A 136 -7.84 6.26 6.41
C TRP A 136 -8.22 7.18 7.56
N LYS A 137 -9.35 6.91 8.21
CA LYS A 137 -9.86 7.70 9.36
C LYS A 137 -9.88 9.22 9.09
N GLY A 138 -10.28 9.63 7.89
CA GLY A 138 -10.34 11.04 7.47
C GLY A 138 -8.99 11.66 7.10
N LYS A 139 -7.91 10.89 7.08
CA LYS A 139 -6.57 11.29 6.66
C LYS A 139 -6.29 10.81 5.24
N MET A 140 -5.46 11.57 4.52
CA MET A 140 -4.97 11.22 3.19
C MET A 140 -3.50 10.80 3.29
N LEU A 141 -3.26 9.49 3.28
CA LEU A 141 -1.95 8.91 3.57
C LEU A 141 -1.14 8.63 2.30
N VAL A 142 0.11 9.02 2.35
CA VAL A 142 1.12 8.76 1.31
C VAL A 142 2.35 8.09 1.94
N ASP A 143 3.33 7.74 1.10
CA ASP A 143 4.57 7.06 1.51
C ASP A 143 5.28 7.81 2.65
N GLY A 144 5.66 7.04 3.68
CA GLY A 144 6.40 7.52 4.84
C GLY A 144 7.78 8.07 4.50
N GLY A 145 8.40 7.58 3.44
CA GLY A 145 9.71 8.03 2.98
C GLY A 145 9.78 9.52 2.60
N ALA A 146 8.61 10.17 2.41
CA ALA A 146 8.56 11.61 2.17
C ALA A 146 9.00 12.46 3.38
N LEU A 147 8.84 11.97 4.62
CA LEU A 147 9.26 12.66 5.85
C LEU A 147 10.29 11.85 6.66
N ASN A 148 10.12 10.54 6.75
CA ASN A 148 10.95 9.67 7.58
C ASN A 148 11.29 8.39 6.81
N ASN A 149 12.33 8.48 5.95
CA ASN A 149 12.76 7.36 5.11
C ASN A 149 13.49 6.26 5.91
N LEU A 150 14.14 6.63 7.01
CA LEU A 150 14.84 5.72 7.93
C LEU A 150 14.30 5.92 9.36
N PRO A 151 13.16 5.30 9.73
CA PRO A 151 12.46 5.53 11.00
C PRO A 151 13.19 4.86 12.18
N VAL A 152 14.40 5.31 12.47
CA VAL A 152 15.25 4.84 13.59
C VAL A 152 14.64 5.20 14.94
N ASP A 153 14.00 6.35 15.02
CA ASP A 153 13.25 6.83 16.17
C ASP A 153 12.12 5.89 16.53
N VAL A 154 11.32 5.46 15.56
CA VAL A 154 10.24 4.48 15.74
C VAL A 154 10.80 3.14 16.24
N ALA A 155 11.94 2.67 15.71
CA ALA A 155 12.57 1.45 16.17
C ALA A 155 13.08 1.56 17.63
N LYS A 156 13.60 2.73 18.04
CA LYS A 156 13.98 3.00 19.43
C LYS A 156 12.77 2.99 20.37
N GLU A 157 11.66 3.59 19.94
CA GLU A 157 10.40 3.58 20.71
C GLU A 157 9.82 2.17 20.88
N MET A 158 10.12 1.25 19.95
CA MET A 158 9.79 -0.17 20.08
C MET A 158 10.67 -0.92 21.07
N GLY A 159 11.71 -0.27 21.64
CA GLY A 159 12.61 -0.87 22.62
C GLY A 159 13.80 -1.62 22.01
N ALA A 160 14.19 -1.32 20.78
CA ALA A 160 15.33 -1.95 20.15
C ALA A 160 16.68 -1.47 20.74
N ASP A 161 17.48 -2.40 21.26
CA ASP A 161 18.84 -2.12 21.78
C ASP A 161 19.86 -1.95 20.66
N VAL A 162 19.68 -2.68 19.56
CA VAL A 162 20.53 -2.61 18.36
C VAL A 162 19.67 -2.38 17.15
N ILE A 163 20.02 -1.39 16.33
CA ILE A 163 19.27 -1.02 15.13
C ILE A 163 20.18 -1.17 13.92
N ILE A 164 19.71 -1.95 12.94
CA ILE A 164 20.37 -2.11 11.64
C ILE A 164 19.54 -1.37 10.61
N CYS A 165 20.12 -0.39 9.95
CA CYS A 165 19.49 0.39 8.90
C CYS A 165 20.00 -0.06 7.53
N VAL A 166 19.07 -0.21 6.57
CA VAL A 166 19.38 -0.44 5.16
C VAL A 166 18.95 0.80 4.39
N ASP A 167 19.93 1.56 3.92
CA ASP A 167 19.69 2.74 3.08
C ASP A 167 19.79 2.32 1.60
N LEU A 168 18.77 2.69 0.83
CA LEU A 168 18.66 2.39 -0.61
C LEU A 168 18.70 3.68 -1.46
N SER A 169 19.09 4.82 -0.86
CA SER A 169 19.19 6.10 -1.56
C SER A 169 20.43 6.21 -2.44
#